data_97dc731005b4bffb022e6c7fd1969c38
#
_entry.id   97dc731005b4bffb022e6c7fd1969c38
#
_cell.length_a   1.000
_cell.length_b   1.000
_cell.length_c   1.000
_cell.angle_alpha   90.00
_cell.angle_beta   90.00
_cell.angle_gamma   90.00
#
_symmetry.space_group_name_H-M   'P 1'
#
loop_
_entity.id
_entity.type
_entity.pdbx_description
1 polymer ?
#
loop_
_entity_poly.entity_id
_entity_poly.type
_entity_poly.pdbx_seq_one_letter_code
_entity_poly.pdbx_strand_id
1 'polypeptide(L)'
;MLLSHRTSVNIRPEYSNIIGHMCYAASKLWNVCNYERRRYKELELEKYPDWYYQKKAHKGDLWYRQLPSQTAQETCKQLDKAWKSFYVLKKTVGIKDPNPPRFKQDNIPITYMQMGIQHEKGSDQLRLSLSKDLKSYMEETYGIHEKFLYLENKIFRNMDCIKQLRIYPPEDGKCDLIVIYEVKEPEPISLNGHYLSIDLGIHNLMTCYDSGNGRTFILGRKYLSLERYFHKEISRVQSIWYAQQSGNGIKYPRSSKHIKRIYRKKQDAVKDYLHKVTRWLAEYCRKEGISSVIIGDIRNIRKGKEIGHKANQKFHGLPYNKLYIMLEYKLKLYGIPLIKQEESYTSQCSPFSPEVSKRYAEASNRKERGMYITDGVRYNADAVGAFNILRKYLSVSGKQKELSVTGLKNPEIIKVAV
;
A
#
# COMPACT_ATOMS: atom_id res chain seq x y z
N MET A 1 17.21 2.01 -0.85
CA MET A 1 15.88 1.35 -0.92
C MET A 1 15.03 1.94 -2.04
N LEU A 2 14.03 1.20 -2.54
CA LEU A 2 13.11 1.71 -3.56
C LEU A 2 11.85 2.29 -2.90
N LEU A 3 11.50 3.52 -3.28
CA LEU A 3 10.26 4.18 -2.91
C LEU A 3 9.36 4.34 -4.13
N SER A 4 8.06 4.40 -3.92
CA SER A 4 7.08 4.71 -4.96
C SER A 4 6.25 5.92 -4.60
N HIS A 5 6.04 6.80 -5.57
CA HIS A 5 5.17 7.96 -5.42
C HIS A 5 4.15 7.99 -6.55
N ARG A 6 2.87 8.20 -6.19
CA ARG A 6 1.79 8.42 -7.18
C ARG A 6 1.48 9.91 -7.24
N THR A 7 1.47 10.45 -8.45
CA THR A 7 1.13 11.85 -8.73
C THR A 7 0.33 11.92 -10.04
N SER A 8 -0.20 13.10 -10.36
CA SER A 8 -0.81 13.39 -11.66
C SER A 8 -0.11 14.58 -12.29
N VAL A 9 -0.03 14.60 -13.60
CA VAL A 9 0.51 15.71 -14.39
C VAL A 9 -0.56 16.20 -15.36
N ASN A 10 -0.60 17.51 -15.61
CA ASN A 10 -1.35 18.06 -16.73
C ASN A 10 -0.55 17.83 -18.01
N ILE A 11 -1.20 17.46 -19.08
CA ILE A 11 -0.56 17.15 -20.38
C ILE A 11 -1.24 17.92 -21.50
N ARG A 12 -0.45 18.26 -22.50
CA ARG A 12 -0.95 18.87 -23.75
C ARG A 12 -1.75 17.85 -24.57
N PRO A 13 -2.65 18.30 -25.47
CA PRO A 13 -3.42 17.41 -26.36
C PRO A 13 -2.53 16.45 -27.16
N GLU A 14 -1.40 16.93 -27.69
CA GLU A 14 -0.43 16.11 -28.45
C GLU A 14 0.12 14.97 -27.57
N TYR A 15 0.47 15.25 -26.33
CA TYR A 15 0.95 14.24 -25.38
C TYR A 15 -0.15 13.28 -24.97
N SER A 16 -1.41 13.75 -24.89
CA SER A 16 -2.56 12.87 -24.67
C SER A 16 -2.70 11.84 -25.79
N ASN A 17 -2.54 12.26 -27.06
CA ASN A 17 -2.58 11.37 -28.22
C ASN A 17 -1.42 10.36 -28.18
N ILE A 18 -0.19 10.82 -27.93
CA ILE A 18 0.99 9.95 -27.87
C ILE A 18 0.83 8.91 -26.75
N ILE A 19 0.52 9.33 -25.52
CA ILE A 19 0.38 8.42 -24.36
C ILE A 19 -0.81 7.49 -24.56
N GLY A 20 -1.94 8.02 -25.05
CA GLY A 20 -3.15 7.25 -25.34
C GLY A 20 -2.88 6.13 -26.34
N HIS A 21 -2.17 6.44 -27.43
CA HIS A 21 -1.78 5.44 -28.42
C HIS A 21 -0.80 4.41 -27.87
N MET A 22 0.20 4.81 -27.10
CA MET A 22 1.10 3.85 -26.42
C MET A 22 0.35 2.91 -25.47
N CYS A 23 -0.61 3.43 -24.70
CA CYS A 23 -1.44 2.61 -23.82
C CYS A 23 -2.32 1.62 -24.61
N TYR A 24 -2.83 2.05 -25.77
CA TYR A 24 -3.55 1.19 -26.70
C TYR A 24 -2.64 0.12 -27.29
N ALA A 25 -1.47 0.48 -27.83
CA ALA A 25 -0.50 -0.46 -28.37
C ALA A 25 -0.05 -1.50 -27.33
N ALA A 26 0.15 -1.08 -26.08
CA ALA A 26 0.47 -2.00 -24.97
C ALA A 26 -0.66 -2.98 -24.71
N SER A 27 -1.94 -2.57 -24.77
CA SER A 27 -3.08 -3.48 -24.63
C SER A 27 -3.18 -4.49 -25.77
N LYS A 28 -2.88 -4.07 -27.00
CA LYS A 28 -2.86 -4.95 -28.17
C LYS A 28 -1.70 -5.94 -28.09
N LEU A 29 -0.50 -5.50 -27.75
CA LEU A 29 0.65 -6.38 -27.52
C LEU A 29 0.38 -7.41 -26.42
N TRP A 30 -0.20 -6.97 -25.30
CA TRP A 30 -0.65 -7.89 -24.25
C TRP A 30 -1.59 -8.96 -24.81
N ASN A 31 -2.57 -8.57 -25.64
CA ASN A 31 -3.58 -9.49 -26.16
C ASN A 31 -2.98 -10.48 -27.15
N VAL A 32 -2.09 -10.05 -28.05
CA VAL A 32 -1.36 -10.93 -28.98
C VAL A 32 -0.55 -11.97 -28.19
N CYS A 33 0.28 -11.52 -27.27
CA CYS A 33 1.08 -12.40 -26.41
C CYS A 33 0.21 -13.34 -25.55
N ASN A 34 -0.95 -12.87 -25.05
CA ASN A 34 -1.84 -13.70 -24.25
C ASN A 34 -2.58 -14.75 -25.09
N TYR A 35 -2.96 -14.41 -26.33
CA TYR A 35 -3.53 -15.36 -27.29
C TYR A 35 -2.57 -16.49 -27.56
N GLU A 36 -1.31 -16.18 -27.87
CA GLU A 36 -0.23 -17.14 -28.10
C GLU A 36 -0.04 -18.08 -26.92
N ARG A 37 0.00 -17.56 -25.66
CA ARG A 37 0.11 -18.39 -24.46
C ARG A 37 -1.08 -19.29 -24.20
N ARG A 38 -2.28 -18.84 -24.54
CA ARG A 38 -3.50 -19.64 -24.36
C ARG A 38 -3.58 -20.80 -25.33
N ARG A 39 -3.06 -20.61 -26.53
CA ARG A 39 -3.18 -21.54 -27.68
C ARG A 39 -1.84 -22.09 -28.16
N TYR A 40 -0.79 -22.06 -27.32
CA TYR A 40 0.55 -22.45 -27.76
C TYR A 40 0.65 -23.86 -28.34
N LYS A 41 -0.20 -24.80 -27.85
CA LYS A 41 -0.29 -26.18 -28.39
C LYS A 41 -0.97 -26.21 -29.76
N GLU A 42 -2.03 -25.42 -29.93
CA GLU A 42 -2.77 -25.32 -31.19
C GLU A 42 -1.94 -24.60 -32.28
N LEU A 43 -1.04 -23.71 -31.83
CA LEU A 43 -0.10 -23.00 -32.70
C LEU A 43 1.21 -23.79 -32.94
N GLU A 44 1.28 -25.02 -32.45
CA GLU A 44 2.42 -25.93 -32.62
C GLU A 44 3.78 -25.31 -32.23
N LEU A 45 3.79 -24.44 -31.21
CA LEU A 45 5.02 -23.84 -30.73
C LEU A 45 5.89 -24.86 -30.00
N GLU A 46 7.16 -24.92 -30.34
CA GLU A 46 8.12 -25.86 -29.72
C GLU A 46 8.20 -25.71 -28.20
N LYS A 47 8.03 -24.48 -27.71
CA LYS A 47 8.13 -24.15 -26.27
C LYS A 47 6.97 -23.27 -25.86
N TYR A 48 6.59 -23.38 -24.58
CA TYR A 48 5.68 -22.42 -23.98
C TYR A 48 6.25 -21.02 -24.09
N PRO A 49 5.54 -20.06 -24.71
CA PRO A 49 6.05 -18.73 -25.03
C PRO A 49 6.14 -17.85 -23.77
N ASP A 50 7.27 -17.93 -23.07
CA ASP A 50 7.58 -17.03 -21.96
C ASP A 50 7.89 -15.61 -22.47
N TRP A 51 8.19 -14.69 -21.55
CA TRP A 51 8.46 -13.30 -21.93
C TRP A 51 9.79 -13.14 -22.70
N TYR A 52 10.76 -14.06 -22.51
CA TYR A 52 12.02 -14.04 -23.27
C TYR A 52 11.81 -14.43 -24.72
N TYR A 53 10.99 -15.45 -24.95
CA TYR A 53 10.56 -15.83 -26.28
C TYR A 53 9.77 -14.68 -26.94
N GLN A 54 8.71 -14.20 -26.27
CA GLN A 54 7.79 -13.21 -26.82
C GLN A 54 8.44 -11.87 -27.16
N LYS A 55 9.38 -11.39 -26.35
CA LYS A 55 10.10 -10.15 -26.67
C LYS A 55 10.99 -10.25 -27.92
N LYS A 56 11.39 -11.47 -28.30
CA LYS A 56 12.17 -11.71 -29.53
C LYS A 56 11.24 -11.93 -30.72
N ALA A 57 10.24 -12.79 -30.58
CA ALA A 57 9.31 -13.16 -31.63
C ALA A 57 8.52 -11.94 -32.14
N HIS A 58 8.04 -11.10 -31.22
CA HIS A 58 7.21 -9.93 -31.57
C HIS A 58 7.99 -8.65 -31.87
N LYS A 59 9.33 -8.67 -31.87
CA LYS A 59 10.14 -7.45 -32.06
C LYS A 59 9.83 -6.70 -33.37
N GLY A 60 9.43 -7.40 -34.41
CA GLY A 60 9.03 -6.85 -35.71
C GLY A 60 7.57 -6.45 -35.81
N ASP A 61 6.74 -6.84 -34.84
CA ASP A 61 5.30 -6.63 -34.91
C ASP A 61 4.90 -5.17 -34.72
N LEU A 62 3.80 -4.78 -35.38
CA LEU A 62 3.27 -3.42 -35.34
C LEU A 62 3.16 -2.89 -33.89
N TRP A 63 2.48 -3.61 -33.02
CA TRP A 63 2.22 -3.14 -31.64
C TRP A 63 3.46 -3.07 -30.77
N TYR A 64 4.45 -3.91 -31.02
CA TYR A 64 5.74 -3.85 -30.33
C TYR A 64 6.53 -2.61 -30.78
N ARG A 65 6.55 -2.34 -32.08
CA ARG A 65 7.28 -1.22 -32.70
C ARG A 65 6.68 0.14 -32.35
N GLN A 66 5.38 0.21 -32.04
CA GLN A 66 4.71 1.43 -31.57
C GLN A 66 5.09 1.80 -30.11
N LEU A 67 5.87 0.98 -29.43
CA LEU A 67 6.35 1.21 -28.07
C LEU A 67 7.87 1.35 -28.04
N PRO A 68 8.44 2.18 -27.14
CA PRO A 68 9.86 2.07 -26.81
C PRO A 68 10.20 0.63 -26.44
N SER A 69 11.31 0.11 -26.94
CA SER A 69 11.66 -1.32 -26.84
C SER A 69 11.56 -1.88 -25.41
N GLN A 70 12.03 -1.14 -24.42
CA GLN A 70 11.93 -1.57 -23.01
C GLN A 70 10.50 -1.56 -22.49
N THR A 71 9.66 -0.62 -22.94
CA THR A 71 8.24 -0.57 -22.58
C THR A 71 7.49 -1.77 -23.16
N ALA A 72 7.78 -2.16 -24.40
CA ALA A 72 7.23 -3.36 -25.02
C ALA A 72 7.66 -4.63 -24.27
N GLN A 73 8.96 -4.75 -23.95
CA GLN A 73 9.49 -5.87 -23.16
C GLN A 73 8.84 -5.96 -21.78
N GLU A 74 8.63 -4.83 -21.10
CA GLU A 74 7.98 -4.82 -19.79
C GLU A 74 6.51 -5.23 -19.87
N THR A 75 5.82 -4.92 -20.99
CA THR A 75 4.45 -5.42 -21.24
C THR A 75 4.42 -6.95 -21.33
N CYS A 76 5.33 -7.56 -22.07
CA CYS A 76 5.48 -9.03 -22.15
C CYS A 76 5.81 -9.64 -20.77
N LYS A 77 6.69 -8.98 -20.00
CA LYS A 77 7.09 -9.41 -18.65
C LYS A 77 5.96 -9.30 -17.63
N GLN A 78 5.10 -8.28 -17.73
CA GLN A 78 3.92 -8.15 -16.87
C GLN A 78 2.90 -9.27 -17.16
N LEU A 79 2.71 -9.64 -18.43
CA LEU A 79 1.89 -10.79 -18.79
C LEU A 79 2.46 -12.09 -18.21
N ASP A 80 3.78 -12.28 -18.30
CA ASP A 80 4.46 -13.45 -17.74
C ASP A 80 4.25 -13.58 -16.22
N LYS A 81 4.38 -12.46 -15.49
CA LYS A 81 4.09 -12.41 -14.06
C LYS A 81 2.62 -12.79 -13.75
N ALA A 82 1.69 -12.33 -14.58
CA ALA A 82 0.27 -12.66 -14.42
C ALA A 82 0.00 -14.17 -14.62
N TRP A 83 0.61 -14.79 -15.62
CA TRP A 83 0.53 -16.23 -15.84
C TRP A 83 1.20 -17.04 -14.72
N LYS A 84 2.37 -16.63 -14.25
CA LYS A 84 3.04 -17.26 -13.08
C LYS A 84 2.14 -17.20 -11.85
N SER A 85 1.49 -16.06 -11.59
CA SER A 85 0.52 -15.93 -10.49
C SER A 85 -0.68 -16.86 -10.66
N PHE A 86 -1.20 -16.99 -11.88
CA PHE A 86 -2.28 -17.93 -12.18
C PHE A 86 -1.88 -19.38 -11.86
N TYR A 87 -0.70 -19.83 -12.29
CA TYR A 87 -0.23 -21.18 -12.01
C TYR A 87 0.01 -21.44 -10.52
N VAL A 88 0.46 -20.45 -9.76
CA VAL A 88 0.56 -20.53 -8.30
C VAL A 88 -0.83 -20.69 -7.69
N LEU A 89 -1.80 -19.89 -8.10
CA LEU A 89 -3.18 -19.97 -7.61
C LEU A 89 -3.81 -21.35 -7.92
N LYS A 90 -3.55 -21.91 -9.12
CA LYS A 90 -4.04 -23.23 -9.52
C LYS A 90 -3.52 -24.36 -8.62
N LYS A 91 -2.34 -24.20 -8.04
CA LYS A 91 -1.72 -25.15 -7.11
C LYS A 91 -2.07 -24.90 -5.65
N THR A 92 -2.71 -23.76 -5.34
CA THR A 92 -3.01 -23.38 -3.95
C THR A 92 -4.28 -24.10 -3.47
N VAL A 93 -4.16 -24.86 -2.37
CA VAL A 93 -5.29 -25.55 -1.74
C VAL A 93 -6.35 -24.53 -1.29
N GLY A 94 -7.61 -24.83 -1.56
CA GLY A 94 -8.76 -24.00 -1.21
C GLY A 94 -9.18 -22.95 -2.24
N ILE A 95 -8.42 -22.79 -3.34
CA ILE A 95 -8.82 -21.93 -4.46
C ILE A 95 -9.41 -22.84 -5.56
N LYS A 96 -10.72 -22.71 -5.80
CA LYS A 96 -11.41 -23.42 -6.87
C LYS A 96 -11.39 -22.58 -8.15
N ASP A 97 -11.05 -23.20 -9.27
CA ASP A 97 -11.12 -22.66 -10.64
C ASP A 97 -10.59 -21.22 -10.83
N PRO A 98 -9.29 -20.95 -10.56
CA PRO A 98 -8.73 -19.67 -10.85
C PRO A 98 -8.77 -19.38 -12.36
N ASN A 99 -9.13 -18.15 -12.72
CA ASN A 99 -9.18 -17.73 -14.12
C ASN A 99 -7.79 -17.34 -14.64
N PRO A 100 -7.42 -17.76 -15.87
CA PRO A 100 -6.19 -17.29 -16.51
C PRO A 100 -6.26 -15.79 -16.82
N PRO A 101 -5.12 -15.13 -17.09
CA PRO A 101 -5.07 -13.73 -17.44
C PRO A 101 -6.03 -13.39 -18.58
N ARG A 102 -6.87 -12.36 -18.37
CA ARG A 102 -7.90 -11.95 -19.35
C ARG A 102 -7.26 -11.11 -20.47
N PHE A 103 -7.94 -11.09 -21.63
CA PHE A 103 -7.69 -10.10 -22.66
C PHE A 103 -8.07 -8.70 -22.17
N LYS A 104 -7.32 -7.70 -22.61
CA LYS A 104 -7.56 -6.30 -22.25
C LYS A 104 -8.56 -5.69 -23.24
N GLN A 105 -9.64 -5.17 -22.72
CA GLN A 105 -10.65 -4.42 -23.47
C GLN A 105 -10.32 -2.93 -23.48
N ASP A 106 -9.77 -2.44 -22.36
CA ASP A 106 -9.39 -1.05 -22.17
C ASP A 106 -7.88 -0.85 -22.37
N ASN A 107 -7.46 0.39 -22.57
CA ASN A 107 -6.07 0.79 -22.59
C ASN A 107 -5.40 0.49 -21.26
N ILE A 108 -4.20 -0.08 -21.29
CA ILE A 108 -3.44 -0.41 -20.10
C ILE A 108 -2.31 0.59 -19.85
N PRO A 109 -1.90 0.79 -18.59
CA PRO A 109 -0.74 1.61 -18.26
C PRO A 109 0.53 1.09 -18.94
N ILE A 110 1.34 2.02 -19.44
CA ILE A 110 2.68 1.74 -19.96
C ILE A 110 3.74 1.91 -18.86
N THR A 111 4.86 1.25 -19.01
CA THR A 111 5.94 1.28 -18.03
C THR A 111 7.27 1.58 -18.70
N TYR A 112 7.84 2.74 -18.40
CA TYR A 112 9.22 3.07 -18.74
C TYR A 112 10.17 2.55 -17.69
N MET A 113 11.28 1.98 -18.14
CA MET A 113 12.41 1.59 -17.29
C MET A 113 13.48 2.68 -17.33
N GLN A 114 14.42 2.65 -16.42
CA GLN A 114 15.45 3.68 -16.21
C GLN A 114 16.11 4.18 -17.51
N MET A 115 16.48 3.28 -18.43
CA MET A 115 17.15 3.67 -19.68
C MET A 115 16.26 4.48 -20.64
N GLY A 116 14.94 4.40 -20.51
CA GLY A 116 13.98 5.19 -21.30
C GLY A 116 13.64 6.55 -20.68
N ILE A 117 14.19 6.83 -19.49
CA ILE A 117 13.90 8.02 -18.68
C ILE A 117 15.18 8.83 -18.55
N GLN A 118 15.14 10.09 -18.91
CA GLN A 118 16.21 11.03 -18.62
C GLN A 118 15.69 12.07 -17.63
N HIS A 119 16.41 12.24 -16.53
CA HIS A 119 16.10 13.17 -15.47
C HIS A 119 17.40 13.77 -14.93
N GLU A 120 17.45 15.10 -14.85
CA GLU A 120 18.53 15.83 -14.22
C GLU A 120 18.20 16.10 -12.76
N LYS A 121 19.15 15.89 -11.89
CA LYS A 121 18.99 16.11 -10.45
C LYS A 121 18.51 17.55 -10.16
N GLY A 122 17.43 17.65 -9.38
CA GLY A 122 16.81 18.93 -9.05
C GLY A 122 15.89 19.51 -10.12
N SER A 123 15.74 18.86 -11.27
CA SER A 123 14.80 19.27 -12.33
C SER A 123 13.35 18.82 -12.02
N ASP A 124 12.39 19.64 -12.44
CA ASP A 124 10.96 19.31 -12.40
C ASP A 124 10.54 18.45 -13.59
N GLN A 125 11.41 18.25 -14.57
CA GLN A 125 11.10 17.68 -15.87
C GLN A 125 11.68 16.28 -16.02
N LEU A 126 10.88 15.38 -16.58
CA LEU A 126 11.32 14.08 -17.07
C LEU A 126 11.24 14.09 -18.60
N ARG A 127 12.28 13.62 -19.28
CA ARG A 127 12.31 13.36 -20.69
C ARG A 127 12.21 11.86 -20.97
N LEU A 128 11.23 11.45 -21.79
CA LEU A 128 10.97 10.06 -22.13
C LEU A 128 11.23 9.81 -23.61
N SER A 129 11.84 8.68 -23.92
CA SER A 129 12.10 8.25 -25.28
C SER A 129 10.82 7.78 -25.99
N LEU A 130 10.71 8.03 -27.30
CA LEU A 130 9.67 7.51 -28.18
C LEU A 130 10.29 6.57 -29.22
N SER A 131 9.57 5.54 -29.65
CA SER A 131 10.01 4.66 -30.74
C SER A 131 9.99 5.38 -32.09
N LYS A 132 10.77 4.89 -33.06
CA LYS A 132 10.82 5.47 -34.39
C LYS A 132 9.44 5.38 -35.06
N ASP A 133 8.84 4.20 -35.04
CA ASP A 133 7.57 3.94 -35.71
C ASP A 133 6.40 4.71 -35.07
N LEU A 134 6.43 4.90 -33.76
CA LEU A 134 5.45 5.75 -33.09
C LEU A 134 5.56 7.20 -33.56
N LYS A 135 6.77 7.74 -33.69
CA LYS A 135 6.98 9.11 -34.20
C LYS A 135 6.45 9.26 -35.61
N SER A 136 6.79 8.36 -36.53
CA SER A 136 6.27 8.37 -37.89
C SER A 136 4.74 8.28 -37.92
N TYR A 137 4.15 7.37 -37.15
CA TYR A 137 2.70 7.26 -37.06
C TYR A 137 2.03 8.54 -36.51
N MET A 138 2.59 9.19 -35.51
CA MET A 138 2.07 10.44 -34.95
C MET A 138 2.17 11.59 -35.91
N GLU A 139 3.25 11.67 -36.67
CA GLU A 139 3.45 12.67 -37.73
C GLU A 139 2.45 12.48 -38.86
N GLU A 140 2.35 11.26 -39.40
CA GLU A 140 1.46 10.93 -40.53
C GLU A 140 -0.04 11.08 -40.19
N THR A 141 -0.43 10.67 -38.96
CA THR A 141 -1.84 10.60 -38.57
C THR A 141 -2.35 11.89 -37.93
N TYR A 142 -1.51 12.57 -37.15
CA TYR A 142 -1.92 13.72 -36.34
C TYR A 142 -1.10 14.99 -36.58
N GLY A 143 -0.08 14.96 -37.43
CA GLY A 143 0.83 16.09 -37.67
C GLY A 143 1.67 16.43 -36.43
N ILE A 144 1.94 15.46 -35.55
CA ILE A 144 2.68 15.64 -34.29
C ILE A 144 4.16 15.30 -34.51
N HIS A 145 5.05 16.31 -34.40
CA HIS A 145 6.49 16.19 -34.69
C HIS A 145 7.35 16.04 -33.42
N GLU A 146 6.81 15.50 -32.30
CA GLU A 146 7.50 15.39 -31.03
C GLU A 146 8.60 14.32 -31.06
N LYS A 147 9.84 14.72 -30.74
CA LYS A 147 10.99 13.80 -30.66
C LYS A 147 11.03 13.04 -29.35
N PHE A 148 10.56 13.66 -28.28
CA PHE A 148 10.52 13.13 -26.90
C PHE A 148 9.22 13.54 -26.24
N LEU A 149 8.84 12.82 -25.19
CA LEU A 149 7.76 13.20 -24.31
C LEU A 149 8.32 13.84 -23.05
N TYR A 150 7.88 15.04 -22.71
CA TYR A 150 8.29 15.76 -21.50
C TYR A 150 7.15 15.82 -20.51
N LEU A 151 7.42 15.37 -19.28
CA LEU A 151 6.47 15.44 -18.18
C LEU A 151 7.03 16.32 -17.06
N GLU A 152 6.22 17.23 -16.54
CA GLU A 152 6.63 18.19 -15.53
C GLU A 152 5.86 18.02 -14.24
N ASN A 153 6.59 17.94 -13.12
CA ASN A 153 6.01 17.94 -11.77
C ASN A 153 7.09 18.29 -10.75
N LYS A 154 6.78 19.20 -9.82
CA LYS A 154 7.69 19.65 -8.74
C LYS A 154 8.24 18.51 -7.88
N ILE A 155 7.55 17.36 -7.83
CA ILE A 155 7.98 16.22 -7.03
C ILE A 155 9.26 15.58 -7.58
N PHE A 156 9.52 15.70 -8.88
CA PHE A 156 10.70 15.11 -9.52
C PHE A 156 12.00 15.72 -9.00
N ARG A 157 11.99 16.98 -8.52
CA ARG A 157 13.16 17.64 -7.91
C ARG A 157 13.83 16.83 -6.80
N ASN A 158 13.02 16.05 -6.08
CA ASN A 158 13.47 15.28 -4.90
C ASN A 158 13.78 13.81 -5.23
N MET A 159 13.91 13.46 -6.52
CA MET A 159 14.11 12.09 -6.98
C MET A 159 15.42 11.98 -7.74
N ASP A 160 16.50 11.56 -7.08
CA ASP A 160 17.83 11.50 -7.72
C ASP A 160 17.96 10.38 -8.74
N CYS A 161 17.36 9.23 -8.52
CA CYS A 161 17.52 8.04 -9.36
C CYS A 161 16.19 7.35 -9.62
N ILE A 162 15.55 7.71 -10.74
CA ILE A 162 14.27 7.13 -11.15
C ILE A 162 14.54 5.80 -11.85
N LYS A 163 14.05 4.70 -11.29
CA LYS A 163 14.20 3.33 -11.81
C LYS A 163 13.10 2.93 -12.76
N GLN A 164 11.88 3.44 -12.50
CA GLN A 164 10.71 3.06 -13.28
C GLN A 164 9.65 4.17 -13.20
N LEU A 165 8.98 4.40 -14.33
CA LEU A 165 7.82 5.29 -14.42
C LEU A 165 6.67 4.53 -15.06
N ARG A 166 5.55 4.40 -14.36
CA ARG A 166 4.30 3.87 -14.90
C ARG A 166 3.37 5.03 -15.22
N ILE A 167 2.87 5.05 -16.44
CA ILE A 167 2.00 6.09 -16.97
C ILE A 167 0.65 5.47 -17.27
N TYR A 168 -0.41 6.01 -16.70
CA TYR A 168 -1.78 5.56 -16.92
C TYR A 168 -2.38 6.23 -18.16
N PRO A 169 -3.41 5.63 -18.77
CA PRO A 169 -4.12 6.28 -19.88
C PRO A 169 -4.57 7.69 -19.48
N PRO A 170 -4.43 8.67 -20.39
CA PRO A 170 -4.88 10.04 -20.16
C PRO A 170 -6.38 10.13 -19.94
N GLU A 171 -6.81 11.01 -19.04
CA GLU A 171 -8.21 11.32 -18.77
C GLU A 171 -8.33 12.83 -18.49
N ASP A 172 -9.19 13.53 -19.21
CA ASP A 172 -9.49 14.96 -19.04
C ASP A 172 -8.24 15.88 -19.00
N GLY A 173 -7.31 15.68 -19.92
CA GLY A 173 -6.06 16.48 -20.02
C GLY A 173 -5.06 16.20 -18.90
N LYS A 174 -5.25 15.14 -18.14
CA LYS A 174 -4.36 14.71 -17.06
C LYS A 174 -3.87 13.28 -17.27
N CYS A 175 -2.72 13.00 -16.69
CA CYS A 175 -2.15 11.67 -16.68
C CYS A 175 -1.69 11.30 -15.27
N ASP A 176 -2.18 10.18 -14.75
CA ASP A 176 -1.71 9.62 -13.48
C ASP A 176 -0.38 8.90 -13.69
N LEU A 177 0.54 9.12 -12.78
CA LEU A 177 1.88 8.55 -12.79
C LEU A 177 2.18 7.78 -11.49
N ILE A 178 2.92 6.70 -11.60
CA ILE A 178 3.61 6.07 -10.46
C ILE A 178 5.10 6.08 -10.76
N VAL A 179 5.85 6.82 -9.96
CA VAL A 179 7.31 6.93 -10.06
C VAL A 179 7.94 6.02 -9.03
N ILE A 180 8.86 5.15 -9.45
CA ILE A 180 9.68 4.33 -8.56
C ILE A 180 11.10 4.86 -8.64
N TYR A 181 11.64 5.26 -7.50
CA TYR A 181 12.97 5.87 -7.40
C TYR A 181 13.75 5.28 -6.25
N GLU A 182 15.05 5.37 -6.35
CA GLU A 182 15.97 4.86 -5.34
C GLU A 182 16.37 5.97 -4.36
N VAL A 183 16.37 5.63 -3.07
CA VAL A 183 16.86 6.48 -2.00
C VAL A 183 17.96 5.74 -1.27
N LYS A 184 19.06 6.43 -0.97
CA LYS A 184 20.14 5.87 -0.15
C LYS A 184 19.58 5.51 1.23
N GLU A 185 19.83 4.30 1.67
CA GLU A 185 19.46 3.87 3.02
C GLU A 185 20.44 4.48 4.02
N PRO A 186 19.96 5.11 5.08
CA PRO A 186 20.85 5.53 6.17
C PRO A 186 21.39 4.31 6.90
N GLU A 187 22.53 4.48 7.54
CA GLU A 187 23.06 3.46 8.45
C GLU A 187 22.06 3.23 9.61
N PRO A 188 21.90 1.98 10.06
CA PRO A 188 21.08 1.70 11.23
C PRO A 188 21.55 2.46 12.43
N ILE A 189 20.61 3.04 13.20
CA ILE A 189 20.93 3.72 14.45
C ILE A 189 21.46 2.70 15.46
N SER A 190 22.53 3.07 16.16
CA SER A 190 23.06 2.24 17.25
C SER A 190 22.01 2.04 18.35
N LEU A 191 21.93 0.80 18.87
CA LEU A 191 20.99 0.46 19.92
C LEU A 191 21.38 1.17 21.24
N ASN A 192 20.63 2.18 21.61
CA ASN A 192 20.82 2.97 22.83
C ASN A 192 19.89 2.53 23.98
N GLY A 193 19.10 1.48 23.77
CA GLY A 193 18.11 1.02 24.78
C GLY A 193 16.85 1.88 24.87
N HIS A 194 16.65 2.85 23.95
CA HIS A 194 15.44 3.66 23.89
C HIS A 194 14.48 3.04 22.86
N TYR A 195 13.34 2.56 23.30
CA TYR A 195 12.35 1.81 22.53
C TYR A 195 11.01 2.54 22.55
N LEU A 196 10.28 2.44 21.43
CA LEU A 196 8.86 2.75 21.36
C LEU A 196 8.09 1.46 21.10
N SER A 197 7.07 1.14 21.90
CA SER A 197 6.17 0.04 21.60
C SER A 197 4.80 0.54 21.16
N ILE A 198 4.13 -0.25 20.30
CA ILE A 198 2.86 0.09 19.67
C ILE A 198 1.88 -1.07 19.82
N ASP A 199 0.75 -0.81 20.47
CA ASP A 199 -0.44 -1.65 20.45
C ASP A 199 -1.40 -1.14 19.37
N LEU A 200 -1.89 -2.05 18.50
CA LEU A 200 -2.79 -1.75 17.39
C LEU A 200 -4.25 -2.06 17.77
N GLY A 201 -5.07 -1.04 17.82
CA GLY A 201 -6.47 -1.16 18.21
C GLY A 201 -7.49 -0.70 17.16
N ILE A 202 -8.77 -1.04 17.42
CA ILE A 202 -9.90 -0.61 16.55
C ILE A 202 -10.28 0.84 16.81
N HIS A 203 -10.34 1.25 18.08
CA HIS A 203 -10.74 2.59 18.50
C HIS A 203 -9.58 3.57 18.49
N ASN A 204 -8.46 3.13 19.00
CA ASN A 204 -7.18 3.80 18.99
C ASN A 204 -6.31 3.07 17.97
N LEU A 205 -6.07 3.67 16.81
CA LEU A 205 -5.35 2.97 15.73
C LEU A 205 -3.96 2.52 16.19
N MET A 206 -3.28 3.37 16.96
CA MET A 206 -2.01 3.07 17.60
C MET A 206 -2.00 3.67 19.00
N THR A 207 -1.74 2.86 20.00
CA THR A 207 -1.38 3.31 21.34
C THR A 207 0.09 3.03 21.56
N CYS A 208 0.85 4.07 21.89
CA CYS A 208 2.30 4.04 21.93
C CYS A 208 2.79 4.21 23.38
N TYR A 209 3.83 3.48 23.74
CA TYR A 209 4.57 3.65 24.99
C TYR A 209 6.04 3.92 24.68
N ASP A 210 6.58 5.02 25.21
CA ASP A 210 7.96 5.44 25.07
C ASP A 210 8.77 5.03 26.32
N SER A 211 9.78 4.19 26.12
CA SER A 211 10.59 3.64 27.23
C SER A 211 11.61 4.62 27.79
N GLY A 212 11.86 5.76 27.16
CA GLY A 212 12.84 6.75 27.63
C GLY A 212 12.28 7.63 28.74
N ASN A 213 11.01 8.01 28.62
CA ASN A 213 10.36 8.95 29.54
C ASN A 213 9.06 8.38 30.16
N GLY A 214 8.68 7.14 29.84
CA GLY A 214 7.43 6.52 30.32
C GLY A 214 6.16 7.13 29.75
N ARG A 215 6.26 8.01 28.75
CA ARG A 215 5.12 8.68 28.12
C ARG A 215 4.28 7.68 27.33
N THR A 216 2.96 7.79 27.46
CA THR A 216 2.02 7.07 26.59
C THR A 216 1.17 8.04 25.80
N PHE A 217 0.92 7.70 24.54
CA PHE A 217 0.08 8.52 23.69
C PHE A 217 -0.69 7.70 22.67
N ILE A 218 -1.80 8.26 22.21
CA ILE A 218 -2.72 7.63 21.25
C ILE A 218 -2.70 8.41 19.94
N LEU A 219 -2.47 7.67 18.84
CA LEU A 219 -2.51 8.17 17.49
C LEU A 219 -3.62 7.51 16.68
N GLY A 220 -4.16 8.25 15.71
CA GLY A 220 -5.05 7.68 14.70
C GLY A 220 -6.51 7.54 15.13
N ARG A 221 -6.96 8.18 16.20
CA ARG A 221 -8.34 8.11 16.71
C ARG A 221 -9.42 8.49 15.68
N LYS A 222 -9.09 9.42 14.77
CA LYS A 222 -10.01 9.89 13.72
C LYS A 222 -10.26 8.86 12.61
N TYR A 223 -9.41 7.83 12.48
CA TYR A 223 -9.58 6.78 11.48
C TYR A 223 -10.99 6.15 11.51
N LEU A 224 -11.46 5.75 12.69
CA LEU A 224 -12.77 5.13 12.85
C LEU A 224 -13.93 6.09 12.47
N SER A 225 -13.77 7.36 12.73
CA SER A 225 -14.77 8.39 12.35
C SER A 225 -14.85 8.54 10.84
N LEU A 226 -13.71 8.57 10.14
CA LEU A 226 -13.64 8.59 8.67
C LEU A 226 -14.30 7.35 8.07
N GLU A 227 -13.98 6.16 8.59
CA GLU A 227 -14.58 4.91 8.13
C GLU A 227 -16.11 4.92 8.29
N ARG A 228 -16.62 5.33 9.45
CA ARG A 228 -18.06 5.41 9.74
C ARG A 228 -18.78 6.40 8.83
N TYR A 229 -18.20 7.58 8.63
CA TYR A 229 -18.76 8.60 7.75
C TYR A 229 -18.96 8.07 6.34
N PHE A 230 -17.89 7.54 5.73
CA PHE A 230 -17.97 7.02 4.37
C PHE A 230 -18.84 5.77 4.25
N HIS A 231 -18.84 4.89 5.25
CA HIS A 231 -19.74 3.72 5.25
C HIS A 231 -21.22 4.17 5.23
N LYS A 232 -21.59 5.13 6.08
CA LYS A 232 -22.95 5.69 6.12
C LYS A 232 -23.34 6.29 4.77
N GLU A 233 -22.46 7.09 4.18
CA GLU A 233 -22.73 7.76 2.90
C GLU A 233 -22.83 6.77 1.74
N ILE A 234 -21.91 5.80 1.67
CA ILE A 234 -21.95 4.74 0.66
C ILE A 234 -23.23 3.93 0.79
N SER A 235 -23.61 3.48 1.99
CA SER A 235 -24.82 2.70 2.21
C SER A 235 -26.08 3.48 1.80
N ARG A 236 -26.16 4.77 2.12
CA ARG A 236 -27.28 5.63 1.73
C ARG A 236 -27.42 5.72 0.21
N VAL A 237 -26.32 6.01 -0.49
CA VAL A 237 -26.35 6.17 -1.96
C VAL A 237 -26.57 4.83 -2.67
N GLN A 238 -25.97 3.76 -2.17
CA GLN A 238 -26.17 2.41 -2.73
C GLN A 238 -27.61 1.92 -2.57
N SER A 239 -28.24 2.11 -1.41
CA SER A 239 -29.62 1.64 -1.19
C SER A 239 -30.58 2.30 -2.17
N ILE A 240 -30.48 3.62 -2.37
CA ILE A 240 -31.30 4.36 -3.33
C ILE A 240 -31.05 3.87 -4.76
N TRP A 241 -29.80 3.81 -5.17
CA TRP A 241 -29.43 3.44 -6.53
C TRP A 241 -29.81 2.00 -6.89
N TYR A 242 -29.61 1.06 -5.96
CA TYR A 242 -29.95 -0.34 -6.18
C TYR A 242 -31.46 -0.57 -6.16
N ALA A 243 -32.22 0.14 -5.32
CA ALA A 243 -33.66 0.12 -5.33
C ALA A 243 -34.23 0.60 -6.68
N GLN A 244 -33.72 1.70 -7.24
CA GLN A 244 -34.09 2.20 -8.56
C GLN A 244 -33.82 1.16 -9.67
N GLN A 245 -32.63 0.52 -9.67
CA GLN A 245 -32.30 -0.50 -10.66
C GLN A 245 -33.22 -1.74 -10.52
N SER A 246 -33.48 -2.16 -9.29
CA SER A 246 -34.38 -3.29 -9.03
C SER A 246 -35.83 -2.98 -9.46
N GLY A 247 -36.31 -1.75 -9.22
CA GLY A 247 -37.62 -1.28 -9.69
C GLY A 247 -37.72 -1.24 -11.21
N ASN A 248 -36.59 -1.05 -11.91
CA ASN A 248 -36.50 -1.14 -13.37
C ASN A 248 -36.25 -2.57 -13.89
N GLY A 249 -36.45 -3.60 -13.07
CA GLY A 249 -36.31 -5.01 -13.47
C GLY A 249 -34.88 -5.55 -13.54
N ILE A 250 -33.87 -4.80 -13.08
CA ILE A 250 -32.47 -5.25 -13.10
C ILE A 250 -32.23 -6.21 -11.94
N LYS A 251 -32.13 -7.50 -12.26
CA LYS A 251 -31.93 -8.59 -11.28
C LYS A 251 -30.63 -8.46 -10.48
N TYR A 252 -29.55 -7.94 -11.09
CA TYR A 252 -28.23 -7.76 -10.46
C TYR A 252 -27.79 -6.30 -10.56
N PRO A 253 -28.16 -5.43 -9.59
CA PRO A 253 -27.82 -4.02 -9.61
C PRO A 253 -26.32 -3.76 -9.67
N ARG A 254 -25.89 -2.79 -10.48
CA ARG A 254 -24.49 -2.40 -10.66
C ARG A 254 -24.18 -1.05 -10.04
N SER A 255 -22.96 -0.91 -9.56
CA SER A 255 -22.48 0.35 -8.98
C SER A 255 -22.45 1.48 -10.01
N SER A 256 -22.91 2.67 -9.63
CA SER A 256 -22.85 3.87 -10.49
C SER A 256 -21.45 4.52 -10.48
N LYS A 257 -21.20 5.42 -11.45
CA LYS A 257 -20.01 6.28 -11.47
C LYS A 257 -19.92 7.12 -10.18
N HIS A 258 -21.06 7.61 -9.67
CA HIS A 258 -21.12 8.37 -8.42
C HIS A 258 -20.69 7.55 -7.21
N ILE A 259 -21.19 6.32 -7.06
CA ILE A 259 -20.80 5.41 -5.97
C ILE A 259 -19.29 5.10 -6.05
N LYS A 260 -18.77 4.80 -7.24
CA LYS A 260 -17.33 4.58 -7.45
C LYS A 260 -16.49 5.79 -7.04
N ARG A 261 -16.97 7.02 -7.30
CA ARG A 261 -16.33 8.27 -6.88
C ARG A 261 -16.29 8.42 -5.36
N ILE A 262 -17.36 8.04 -4.64
CA ILE A 262 -17.38 8.08 -3.16
C ILE A 262 -16.37 7.06 -2.60
N TYR A 263 -16.30 5.84 -3.15
CA TYR A 263 -15.29 4.86 -2.76
C TYR A 263 -13.86 5.37 -2.98
N ARG A 264 -13.59 6.06 -4.10
CA ARG A 264 -12.29 6.68 -4.37
C ARG A 264 -11.97 7.75 -3.32
N LYS A 265 -12.91 8.67 -3.04
CA LYS A 265 -12.75 9.69 -1.99
C LYS A 265 -12.46 9.08 -0.62
N LYS A 266 -13.15 7.99 -0.26
CA LYS A 266 -12.88 7.25 0.98
C LYS A 266 -11.44 6.73 1.01
N GLN A 267 -11.01 6.05 -0.05
CA GLN A 267 -9.65 5.49 -0.14
C GLN A 267 -8.58 6.57 -0.04
N ASP A 268 -8.78 7.70 -0.70
CA ASP A 268 -7.84 8.83 -0.70
C ASP A 268 -7.77 9.48 0.68
N ALA A 269 -8.91 9.77 1.32
CA ALA A 269 -8.97 10.35 2.67
C ALA A 269 -8.33 9.45 3.73
N VAL A 270 -8.62 8.14 3.69
CA VAL A 270 -8.02 7.16 4.61
C VAL A 270 -6.52 7.05 4.36
N LYS A 271 -6.08 6.98 3.10
CA LYS A 271 -4.68 6.91 2.75
C LYS A 271 -3.91 8.14 3.21
N ASP A 272 -4.43 9.34 2.96
CA ASP A 272 -3.84 10.60 3.39
C ASP A 272 -3.67 10.64 4.91
N TYR A 273 -4.74 10.30 5.63
CA TYR A 273 -4.71 10.26 7.09
C TYR A 273 -3.66 9.28 7.64
N LEU A 274 -3.58 8.06 7.09
CA LEU A 274 -2.57 7.09 7.49
C LEU A 274 -1.15 7.59 7.20
N HIS A 275 -0.93 8.27 6.07
CA HIS A 275 0.36 8.87 5.75
C HIS A 275 0.76 9.95 6.76
N LYS A 276 -0.20 10.81 7.17
CA LYS A 276 0.06 11.86 8.17
C LYS A 276 0.39 11.28 9.54
N VAL A 277 -0.41 10.31 10.00
CA VAL A 277 -0.21 9.67 11.31
C VAL A 277 1.12 8.92 11.38
N THR A 278 1.45 8.13 10.35
CA THR A 278 2.71 7.38 10.31
C THR A 278 3.94 8.27 10.09
N ARG A 279 3.77 9.41 9.42
CA ARG A 279 4.83 10.42 9.30
C ARG A 279 5.11 11.07 10.64
N TRP A 280 4.07 11.51 11.34
CA TRP A 280 4.20 12.10 12.66
C TRP A 280 4.96 11.16 13.62
N LEU A 281 4.60 9.86 13.63
CA LEU A 281 5.26 8.87 14.47
C LEU A 281 6.75 8.70 14.12
N ALA A 282 7.08 8.61 12.84
CA ALA A 282 8.47 8.47 12.41
C ALA A 282 9.31 9.70 12.75
N GLU A 283 8.75 10.91 12.61
CA GLU A 283 9.38 12.16 13.02
C GLU A 283 9.55 12.25 14.53
N TYR A 284 8.56 11.81 15.31
CA TYR A 284 8.68 11.68 16.77
C TYR A 284 9.83 10.75 17.15
N CYS A 285 9.87 9.53 16.58
CA CYS A 285 10.94 8.58 16.86
C CYS A 285 12.33 9.15 16.56
N ARG A 286 12.47 9.86 15.45
CA ARG A 286 13.74 10.53 15.09
C ARG A 286 14.11 11.61 16.10
N LYS A 287 13.14 12.47 16.50
CA LYS A 287 13.35 13.59 17.41
C LYS A 287 13.75 13.11 18.80
N GLU A 288 13.09 12.09 19.32
CA GLU A 288 13.33 11.54 20.66
C GLU A 288 14.52 10.55 20.69
N GLY A 289 15.18 10.28 19.56
CA GLY A 289 16.31 9.37 19.50
C GLY A 289 15.95 7.90 19.77
N ILE A 290 14.75 7.46 19.38
CA ILE A 290 14.29 6.08 19.54
C ILE A 290 15.10 5.18 18.61
N SER A 291 15.74 4.16 19.16
CA SER A 291 16.61 3.26 18.42
C SER A 291 15.87 2.08 17.76
N SER A 292 14.70 1.73 18.27
CA SER A 292 13.86 0.67 17.68
C SER A 292 12.39 0.84 18.03
N VAL A 293 11.52 0.49 17.09
CA VAL A 293 10.07 0.47 17.30
C VAL A 293 9.58 -0.97 17.32
N ILE A 294 8.89 -1.35 18.41
CA ILE A 294 8.32 -2.67 18.62
C ILE A 294 6.81 -2.59 18.40
N ILE A 295 6.28 -3.34 17.45
CA ILE A 295 4.85 -3.32 17.14
C ILE A 295 4.22 -4.70 17.30
N GLY A 296 3.05 -4.75 17.88
CA GLY A 296 2.31 -5.99 18.04
C GLY A 296 1.99 -6.68 16.71
N ASP A 297 2.15 -8.01 16.67
CA ASP A 297 1.89 -8.83 15.48
C ASP A 297 0.47 -9.41 15.50
N ILE A 298 -0.42 -8.78 14.80
CA ILE A 298 -1.85 -9.16 14.73
C ILE A 298 -2.19 -10.15 13.58
N ARG A 299 -1.19 -10.71 12.88
CA ARG A 299 -1.45 -11.58 11.70
C ARG A 299 -2.37 -12.76 12.01
N ASN A 300 -2.33 -13.32 13.21
CA ASN A 300 -3.12 -14.47 13.62
C ASN A 300 -4.44 -14.10 14.33
N ILE A 301 -4.68 -12.83 14.63
CA ILE A 301 -5.89 -12.37 15.34
C ILE A 301 -7.19 -12.67 14.56
N ARG A 302 -7.09 -12.83 13.22
CA ARG A 302 -8.22 -13.07 12.32
C ARG A 302 -8.57 -14.55 12.12
N LYS A 303 -7.69 -15.48 12.51
CA LYS A 303 -7.92 -16.92 12.31
C LYS A 303 -8.76 -17.48 13.44
N GLY A 304 -9.97 -17.99 13.09
CA GLY A 304 -10.78 -18.80 14.00
C GLY A 304 -11.52 -18.05 15.13
N LYS A 305 -11.64 -16.73 15.07
CA LYS A 305 -12.41 -15.95 16.06
C LYS A 305 -13.68 -15.36 15.43
N GLU A 306 -14.84 -15.88 15.77
CA GLU A 306 -16.12 -15.23 15.56
C GLU A 306 -16.43 -14.29 16.73
N ILE A 307 -16.15 -13.01 16.55
CA ILE A 307 -16.40 -11.96 17.57
C ILE A 307 -17.77 -11.26 17.30
N GLY A 308 -18.61 -11.89 16.48
CA GLY A 308 -19.87 -11.32 16.01
C GLY A 308 -19.72 -10.42 14.77
N HIS A 309 -20.77 -10.37 13.95
CA HIS A 309 -20.77 -9.75 12.61
C HIS A 309 -20.25 -8.29 12.59
N LYS A 310 -20.70 -7.44 13.53
CA LYS A 310 -20.29 -6.02 13.62
C LYS A 310 -18.81 -5.84 14.02
N ALA A 311 -18.32 -6.71 14.90
CA ALA A 311 -16.92 -6.65 15.33
C ALA A 311 -15.99 -7.19 14.22
N ASN A 312 -16.36 -8.30 13.58
CA ASN A 312 -15.63 -8.85 12.44
C ASN A 312 -15.52 -7.85 11.29
N GLN A 313 -16.61 -7.15 10.95
CA GLN A 313 -16.60 -6.12 9.91
C GLN A 313 -15.60 -4.99 10.24
N LYS A 314 -15.51 -4.55 11.49
CA LYS A 314 -14.55 -3.54 11.94
C LYS A 314 -13.11 -4.05 11.87
N PHE A 315 -12.86 -5.27 12.30
CA PHE A 315 -11.53 -5.90 12.25
C PHE A 315 -11.04 -6.11 10.82
N HIS A 316 -11.93 -6.55 9.91
CA HIS A 316 -11.59 -6.71 8.49
C HIS A 316 -11.35 -5.36 7.77
N GLY A 317 -11.99 -4.28 8.24
CA GLY A 317 -11.82 -2.93 7.69
C GLY A 317 -10.50 -2.25 8.05
N LEU A 318 -9.77 -2.72 9.08
CA LEU A 318 -8.54 -2.08 9.53
C LEU A 318 -7.37 -2.34 8.58
N PRO A 319 -6.68 -1.30 8.09
CA PRO A 319 -5.62 -1.43 7.09
C PRO A 319 -4.26 -1.76 7.72
N TYR A 320 -4.20 -2.75 8.62
CA TYR A 320 -2.98 -3.08 9.36
C TYR A 320 -1.76 -3.31 8.47
N ASN A 321 -1.90 -4.07 7.37
CA ASN A 321 -0.78 -4.28 6.46
C ASN A 321 -0.28 -2.98 5.81
N LYS A 322 -1.20 -2.05 5.48
CA LYS A 322 -0.81 -0.73 4.96
C LYS A 322 -0.07 0.07 6.02
N LEU A 323 -0.55 0.02 7.27
CA LEU A 323 0.07 0.70 8.39
C LEU A 323 1.48 0.16 8.65
N TYR A 324 1.66 -1.16 8.67
CA TYR A 324 2.96 -1.80 8.78
C TYR A 324 3.93 -1.33 7.70
N ILE A 325 3.53 -1.44 6.44
CA ILE A 325 4.35 -1.02 5.29
C ILE A 325 4.72 0.46 5.40
N MET A 326 3.74 1.31 5.78
CA MET A 326 3.97 2.75 5.91
C MET A 326 4.93 3.10 7.06
N LEU A 327 4.83 2.42 8.18
CA LEU A 327 5.75 2.59 9.31
C LEU A 327 7.13 2.06 8.96
N GLU A 328 7.22 0.85 8.43
CA GLU A 328 8.48 0.18 8.09
C GLU A 328 9.36 1.05 7.19
N TYR A 329 8.83 1.50 6.03
CA TYR A 329 9.67 2.29 5.13
C TYR A 329 9.99 3.70 5.68
N LYS A 330 9.06 4.32 6.45
CA LYS A 330 9.31 5.66 7.00
C LYS A 330 10.32 5.65 8.14
N LEU A 331 10.27 4.67 9.02
CA LEU A 331 11.26 4.46 10.07
C LEU A 331 12.62 4.09 9.47
N LYS A 332 12.62 3.26 8.43
CA LYS A 332 13.83 2.88 7.70
C LYS A 332 14.53 4.09 7.06
N LEU A 333 13.80 5.13 6.65
CA LEU A 333 14.38 6.39 6.19
C LEU A 333 15.21 7.12 7.26
N TYR A 334 15.02 6.77 8.53
CA TYR A 334 15.79 7.30 9.67
C TYR A 334 16.72 6.26 10.30
N GLY A 335 16.89 5.08 9.67
CA GLY A 335 17.71 4.00 10.22
C GLY A 335 17.09 3.30 11.43
N ILE A 336 15.80 3.50 11.69
CA ILE A 336 15.09 2.93 12.84
C ILE A 336 14.41 1.62 12.42
N PRO A 337 14.77 0.45 13.00
CA PRO A 337 14.11 -0.82 12.71
C PRO A 337 12.71 -0.90 13.32
N LEU A 338 11.77 -1.50 12.58
CA LEU A 338 10.44 -1.89 13.04
C LEU A 338 10.42 -3.40 13.31
N ILE A 339 10.22 -3.79 14.57
CA ILE A 339 10.26 -5.17 15.04
C ILE A 339 8.85 -5.63 15.39
N LYS A 340 8.42 -6.78 14.86
CA LYS A 340 7.13 -7.39 15.16
C LYS A 340 7.25 -8.29 16.38
N GLN A 341 6.40 -8.06 17.37
CA GLN A 341 6.33 -8.84 18.60
C GLN A 341 4.98 -9.56 18.71
N GLU A 342 5.01 -10.81 19.02
CA GLU A 342 3.81 -11.62 19.31
C GLU A 342 3.08 -11.07 20.55
N GLU A 343 1.73 -10.93 20.48
CA GLU A 343 0.90 -10.19 21.45
C GLU A 343 0.17 -11.07 22.48
N SER A 344 0.35 -12.40 22.51
CA SER A 344 -0.39 -13.24 23.46
C SER A 344 -0.22 -12.74 24.90
N TYR A 345 -1.34 -12.60 25.59
CA TYR A 345 -1.45 -12.20 27.01
C TYR A 345 -1.06 -10.75 27.32
N THR A 346 -0.58 -9.96 26.38
CA THR A 346 -0.14 -8.57 26.65
C THR A 346 -1.26 -7.67 27.18
N SER A 347 -2.51 -7.92 26.79
CA SER A 347 -3.69 -7.17 27.25
C SER A 347 -4.29 -7.70 28.57
N GLN A 348 -3.80 -8.82 29.09
CA GLN A 348 -4.36 -9.50 30.28
C GLN A 348 -3.40 -9.50 31.47
N CYS A 349 -2.10 -9.43 31.26
CA CYS A 349 -1.11 -9.38 32.31
C CYS A 349 -1.03 -8.01 32.98
N SER A 350 -0.85 -8.00 34.31
CA SER A 350 -0.57 -6.77 35.04
C SER A 350 0.76 -6.14 34.60
N PRO A 351 0.86 -4.79 34.55
CA PRO A 351 2.15 -4.11 34.37
C PRO A 351 3.21 -4.50 35.41
N PHE A 352 2.77 -4.99 36.56
CA PHE A 352 3.60 -5.35 37.71
C PHE A 352 3.89 -6.85 37.79
N SER A 353 3.29 -7.68 36.93
CA SER A 353 3.59 -9.13 36.94
C SER A 353 5.07 -9.38 36.62
N PRO A 354 5.68 -10.46 37.10
CA PRO A 354 7.10 -10.78 36.82
C PRO A 354 7.37 -10.89 35.29
N GLU A 355 6.45 -11.47 34.56
CA GLU A 355 6.56 -11.66 33.09
C GLU A 355 5.19 -11.55 32.39
N VAL A 356 5.20 -11.44 31.07
CA VAL A 356 3.99 -11.47 30.24
C VAL A 356 3.79 -12.87 29.68
N SER A 357 3.03 -13.70 30.42
CA SER A 357 2.79 -15.10 30.07
C SER A 357 1.37 -15.55 30.48
N LYS A 358 0.98 -16.75 30.04
CA LYS A 358 -0.31 -17.35 30.38
C LYS A 358 -0.51 -17.46 31.89
N ARG A 359 0.57 -17.71 32.64
CA ARG A 359 0.55 -17.89 34.11
C ARG A 359 0.04 -16.64 34.82
N TYR A 360 0.36 -15.46 34.34
CA TYR A 360 0.01 -14.17 34.96
C TYR A 360 -1.11 -13.43 34.23
N ALA A 361 -1.80 -14.10 33.30
CA ALA A 361 -2.88 -13.51 32.55
C ALA A 361 -4.20 -13.55 33.31
N GLU A 362 -4.73 -12.39 33.70
CA GLU A 362 -5.98 -12.24 34.45
C GLU A 362 -7.01 -11.45 33.63
N ALA A 363 -7.95 -12.15 33.01
CA ALA A 363 -9.01 -11.51 32.20
C ALA A 363 -9.95 -10.65 33.08
N SER A 364 -10.09 -10.96 34.38
CA SER A 364 -10.91 -10.21 35.34
C SER A 364 -10.47 -8.76 35.55
N ASN A 365 -9.20 -8.44 35.31
CA ASN A 365 -8.68 -7.08 35.43
C ASN A 365 -9.17 -6.15 34.30
N ARG A 366 -9.82 -6.71 33.30
CA ARG A 366 -10.37 -6.00 32.11
C ARG A 366 -11.89 -6.04 32.09
N LYS A 367 -12.56 -5.64 33.20
CA LYS A 367 -14.02 -5.66 33.35
C LYS A 367 -14.74 -4.69 32.42
N GLU A 368 -14.17 -3.51 32.20
CA GLU A 368 -14.71 -2.47 31.33
C GLU A 368 -13.81 -2.27 30.10
N ARG A 369 -14.48 -1.94 28.98
CA ARG A 369 -13.75 -1.67 27.75
C ARG A 369 -12.86 -0.44 27.88
N GLY A 370 -11.58 -0.57 27.53
CA GLY A 370 -10.59 0.51 27.61
C GLY A 370 -10.00 0.74 29.00
N MET A 371 -10.43 -0.03 30.01
CA MET A 371 -9.96 0.08 31.37
C MET A 371 -9.31 -1.22 31.84
N TYR A 372 -8.19 -1.11 32.52
CA TYR A 372 -7.47 -2.17 33.19
C TYR A 372 -7.34 -1.82 34.69
N ILE A 373 -7.74 -2.70 35.57
CA ILE A 373 -7.71 -2.46 37.02
C ILE A 373 -6.81 -3.51 37.65
N THR A 374 -5.82 -3.07 38.41
CA THR A 374 -4.98 -3.92 39.27
C THR A 374 -4.65 -3.18 40.56
N ASP A 375 -4.64 -3.87 41.69
CA ASP A 375 -4.36 -3.31 43.02
C ASP A 375 -5.19 -2.06 43.35
N GLY A 376 -6.45 -2.05 42.93
CA GLY A 376 -7.35 -0.90 43.13
C GLY A 376 -7.08 0.32 42.23
N VAL A 377 -6.02 0.28 41.41
CA VAL A 377 -5.62 1.37 40.53
C VAL A 377 -6.14 1.15 39.09
N ARG A 378 -6.66 2.22 38.48
CA ARG A 378 -7.18 2.21 37.10
C ARG A 378 -6.11 2.66 36.11
N TYR A 379 -5.93 1.88 35.05
CA TYR A 379 -5.03 2.16 33.92
C TYR A 379 -5.79 2.12 32.61
N ASN A 380 -5.25 2.75 31.58
CA ASN A 380 -5.76 2.60 30.21
C ASN A 380 -5.33 1.22 29.67
N ALA A 381 -6.31 0.41 29.23
CA ALA A 381 -6.05 -0.97 28.81
C ALA A 381 -5.15 -1.07 27.57
N ASP A 382 -5.26 -0.13 26.62
CA ASP A 382 -4.44 -0.13 25.41
C ASP A 382 -3.00 0.34 25.73
N ALA A 383 -2.84 1.25 26.71
CA ALA A 383 -1.52 1.65 27.21
C ALA A 383 -0.80 0.50 27.94
N VAL A 384 -1.54 -0.28 28.74
CA VAL A 384 -1.02 -1.52 29.36
C VAL A 384 -0.63 -2.53 28.28
N GLY A 385 -1.42 -2.66 27.21
CA GLY A 385 -1.09 -3.51 26.08
C GLY A 385 0.24 -3.11 25.43
N ALA A 386 0.41 -1.84 25.10
CA ALA A 386 1.64 -1.31 24.50
C ALA A 386 2.86 -1.52 25.42
N PHE A 387 2.71 -1.24 26.71
CA PHE A 387 3.73 -1.48 27.73
C PHE A 387 4.16 -2.96 27.80
N ASN A 388 3.20 -3.86 27.85
CA ASN A 388 3.45 -5.30 27.95
C ASN A 388 4.04 -5.89 26.65
N ILE A 389 3.73 -5.32 25.47
CA ILE A 389 4.41 -5.67 24.21
C ILE A 389 5.91 -5.41 24.34
N LEU A 390 6.31 -4.26 24.91
CA LEU A 390 7.72 -3.96 25.13
C LEU A 390 8.35 -4.91 26.15
N ARG A 391 7.70 -5.15 27.30
CA ARG A 391 8.20 -6.08 28.32
C ARG A 391 8.45 -7.46 27.74
N LYS A 392 7.51 -7.97 26.95
CA LYS A 392 7.64 -9.26 26.28
C LYS A 392 8.82 -9.29 25.33
N TYR A 393 9.00 -8.24 24.52
CA TYR A 393 10.17 -8.10 23.65
C TYR A 393 11.48 -8.10 24.42
N LEU A 394 11.57 -7.34 25.50
CA LEU A 394 12.78 -7.27 26.33
C LEU A 394 13.12 -8.63 26.94
N SER A 395 12.12 -9.33 27.49
CA SER A 395 12.29 -10.68 28.03
C SER A 395 12.80 -11.67 26.97
N VAL A 396 12.15 -11.73 25.80
CA VAL A 396 12.55 -12.64 24.71
C VAL A 396 13.95 -12.33 24.18
N SER A 397 14.34 -11.05 24.16
CA SER A 397 15.66 -10.62 23.68
C SER A 397 16.75 -10.64 24.74
N GLY A 398 16.48 -11.11 25.96
CA GLY A 398 17.44 -11.15 27.05
C GLY A 398 17.91 -9.77 27.53
N LYS A 399 17.15 -8.72 27.26
CA LYS A 399 17.48 -7.34 27.62
C LYS A 399 16.76 -6.95 28.90
N GLN A 400 17.50 -6.30 29.79
CA GLN A 400 16.92 -5.74 31.02
C GLN A 400 16.83 -4.22 30.88
N LYS A 401 15.66 -3.67 31.21
CA LYS A 401 15.44 -2.23 31.32
C LYS A 401 14.33 -1.97 32.33
N GLU A 402 14.57 -1.03 33.23
CA GLU A 402 13.53 -0.51 34.11
C GLU A 402 12.57 0.35 33.30
N LEU A 403 11.26 0.11 33.43
CA LEU A 403 10.21 0.78 32.70
C LEU A 403 9.27 1.52 33.64
N SER A 404 9.01 2.80 33.36
CA SER A 404 8.08 3.61 34.15
C SER A 404 6.63 3.30 33.82
N VAL A 405 5.79 3.12 34.83
CA VAL A 405 4.34 2.88 34.68
C VAL A 405 3.49 4.14 34.79
N THR A 406 4.10 5.30 35.04
CA THR A 406 3.40 6.56 35.34
C THR A 406 2.47 7.02 34.22
N GLY A 407 2.89 6.88 32.96
CA GLY A 407 2.11 7.28 31.79
C GLY A 407 0.93 6.39 31.43
N LEU A 408 0.80 5.19 32.06
CA LEU A 408 -0.21 4.20 31.67
C LEU A 408 -1.65 4.60 32.05
N LYS A 409 -1.83 5.52 33.00
CA LYS A 409 -3.16 5.94 33.48
C LYS A 409 -3.88 6.78 32.43
N ASN A 410 -3.23 7.80 31.93
CA ASN A 410 -3.83 8.82 31.07
C ASN A 410 -2.99 9.07 29.81
N PRO A 411 -3.08 8.20 28.80
CA PRO A 411 -2.35 8.42 27.54
C PRO A 411 -2.80 9.71 26.85
N GLU A 412 -1.85 10.49 26.38
CA GLU A 412 -2.11 11.73 25.66
C GLU A 412 -2.72 11.43 24.28
N ILE A 413 -3.76 12.18 23.88
CA ILE A 413 -4.39 12.03 22.55
C ILE A 413 -3.74 13.01 21.59
N ILE A 414 -2.95 12.48 20.66
CA ILE A 414 -2.31 13.29 19.62
C ILE A 414 -3.28 13.52 18.46
N LYS A 415 -3.64 14.79 18.25
CA LYS A 415 -4.49 15.22 17.13
C LYS A 415 -3.62 15.48 15.90
N VAL A 416 -3.68 14.58 14.94
CA VAL A 416 -3.07 14.79 13.62
C VAL A 416 -4.12 15.41 12.70
N ALA A 417 -3.80 16.56 12.08
CA ALA A 417 -4.68 17.24 11.14
C ALA A 417 -5.01 16.35 9.92
N VAL A 418 -6.27 16.43 9.47
CA VAL A 418 -6.75 15.71 8.27
C VAL A 418 -6.62 16.58 7.06
#